data_9181edce2a358bf0a905171d8998971c
#
_entry.id   9181edce2a358bf0a905171d8998971c
#
_cell.length_a   1.000
_cell.length_b   1.000
_cell.length_c   1.000
_cell.angle_alpha   90.00
_cell.angle_beta   90.00
_cell.angle_gamma   90.00
#
_symmetry.space_group_name_H-M   'P 1'
#
loop_
_entity.id
_entity.type
_entity.pdbx_description
1 polymer ?
#
loop_
_entity_poly.entity_id
_entity_poly.type
_entity_poly.pdbx_seq_one_letter_code
_entity_poly.pdbx_strand_id
1 'polypeptide(L)'
;MISVEKAKKIISEKINLLHSEKIEVVNSVDRILSADVIAKINIPSFDNSAMDGFALKHSDLENGKTDFLILEDIKAGDNTEITINPGECAPIFTGALIPNGTDTI
;
A
#
# COMPACT_ATOMS: atom_id res chain seq x y z
N MET A 1 -33.68 -38.08 -14.94
CA MET A 1 -33.16 -37.01 -14.10
C MET A 1 -31.69 -36.81 -14.47
N ILE A 2 -31.23 -35.58 -14.65
CA ILE A 2 -29.80 -35.28 -14.92
C ILE A 2 -29.08 -34.93 -13.64
N SER A 3 -27.74 -35.15 -13.56
CA SER A 3 -26.95 -34.70 -12.41
C SER A 3 -26.75 -33.18 -12.41
N VAL A 4 -26.40 -32.61 -11.26
CA VAL A 4 -26.13 -31.17 -11.11
C VAL A 4 -24.96 -30.74 -12.02
N GLU A 5 -23.91 -31.54 -12.11
CA GLU A 5 -22.73 -31.27 -12.94
C GLU A 5 -23.13 -31.23 -14.42
N LYS A 6 -23.98 -32.16 -14.87
CA LYS A 6 -24.49 -32.17 -16.25
C LYS A 6 -25.38 -30.98 -16.53
N ALA A 7 -26.20 -30.57 -15.56
CA ALA A 7 -27.03 -29.36 -15.69
C ALA A 7 -26.17 -28.10 -15.81
N LYS A 8 -25.17 -27.93 -14.96
CA LYS A 8 -24.22 -26.80 -15.02
C LYS A 8 -23.49 -26.75 -16.36
N LYS A 9 -23.02 -27.88 -16.85
CA LYS A 9 -22.34 -27.98 -18.15
C LYS A 9 -23.26 -27.53 -19.30
N ILE A 10 -24.50 -28.01 -19.35
CA ILE A 10 -25.46 -27.64 -20.38
C ILE A 10 -25.75 -26.12 -20.31
N ILE A 11 -25.90 -25.55 -19.12
CA ILE A 11 -26.15 -24.12 -18.94
C ILE A 11 -24.94 -23.31 -19.47
N SER A 12 -23.73 -23.67 -19.06
CA SER A 12 -22.52 -22.96 -19.50
C SER A 12 -22.27 -23.02 -21.01
N GLU A 13 -22.67 -24.11 -21.67
CA GLU A 13 -22.57 -24.27 -23.13
C GLU A 13 -23.65 -23.49 -23.91
N LYS A 14 -24.74 -23.11 -23.26
CA LYS A 14 -25.89 -22.44 -23.90
C LYS A 14 -25.96 -20.95 -23.61
N ILE A 15 -25.25 -20.46 -22.59
CA ILE A 15 -25.22 -19.03 -22.25
C ILE A 15 -24.08 -18.37 -23.03
N ASN A 16 -24.41 -17.32 -23.77
CA ASN A 16 -23.44 -16.44 -24.39
C ASN A 16 -23.17 -15.26 -23.47
N LEU A 17 -21.92 -14.81 -23.43
CA LEU A 17 -21.56 -13.58 -22.72
C LEU A 17 -22.25 -12.40 -23.39
N LEU A 18 -22.77 -11.51 -22.58
CA LEU A 18 -23.32 -10.23 -23.05
C LEU A 18 -22.17 -9.33 -23.56
N HIS A 19 -22.52 -8.36 -24.41
CA HIS A 19 -21.55 -7.36 -24.85
C HIS A 19 -21.15 -6.47 -23.69
N SER A 20 -19.86 -6.11 -23.65
CA SER A 20 -19.35 -5.13 -22.70
C SER A 20 -19.77 -3.71 -23.10
N GLU A 21 -20.00 -2.88 -22.09
CA GLU A 21 -20.29 -1.45 -22.26
C GLU A 21 -19.47 -0.61 -21.29
N LYS A 22 -19.26 0.65 -21.62
CA LYS A 22 -18.65 1.63 -20.70
C LYS A 22 -19.76 2.38 -19.99
N ILE A 23 -19.67 2.41 -18.67
CA ILE A 23 -20.59 3.15 -17.80
C ILE A 23 -19.83 3.97 -16.79
N GLU A 24 -20.46 5.00 -16.24
CA GLU A 24 -19.92 5.75 -15.12
C GLU A 24 -19.80 4.88 -13.87
N VAL A 25 -18.75 5.08 -13.09
CA VAL A 25 -18.46 4.28 -11.89
C VAL A 25 -19.63 4.31 -10.89
N VAL A 26 -20.30 5.46 -10.76
CA VAL A 26 -21.48 5.61 -9.87
C VAL A 26 -22.65 4.70 -10.25
N ASN A 27 -22.71 4.27 -11.52
CA ASN A 27 -23.75 3.39 -12.04
C ASN A 27 -23.29 1.91 -12.12
N SER A 28 -22.13 1.58 -11.56
CA SER A 28 -21.53 0.25 -11.69
C SER A 28 -21.95 -0.74 -10.60
N VAL A 29 -22.74 -0.31 -9.63
CA VAL A 29 -23.26 -1.21 -8.59
C VAL A 29 -24.03 -2.35 -9.22
N ASP A 30 -23.80 -3.59 -8.75
CA ASP A 30 -24.38 -4.83 -9.26
C ASP A 30 -24.03 -5.19 -10.72
N ARG A 31 -22.98 -4.54 -11.28
CA ARG A 31 -22.43 -4.88 -12.59
C ARG A 31 -21.20 -5.77 -12.46
N ILE A 32 -20.94 -6.55 -13.51
CA ILE A 32 -19.78 -7.46 -13.58
C ILE A 32 -18.73 -6.82 -14.49
N LEU A 33 -17.48 -6.76 -14.02
CA LEU A 33 -16.36 -6.30 -14.83
C LEU A 33 -16.17 -7.21 -16.04
N SER A 34 -16.06 -6.61 -17.22
CA SER A 34 -15.78 -7.33 -18.46
C SER A 34 -14.30 -7.57 -18.72
N ALA A 35 -13.44 -6.92 -17.97
CA ALA A 35 -11.98 -7.08 -18.01
C ALA A 35 -11.37 -6.86 -16.64
N ASP A 36 -10.20 -7.43 -16.40
CA ASP A 36 -9.46 -7.25 -15.17
C ASP A 36 -9.03 -5.78 -15.00
N VAL A 37 -9.09 -5.30 -13.77
CA VAL A 37 -8.54 -3.99 -13.39
C VAL A 37 -7.15 -4.20 -12.83
N ILE A 38 -6.16 -3.76 -13.58
CA ILE A 38 -4.75 -3.88 -13.21
C ILE A 38 -4.30 -2.58 -12.55
N ALA A 39 -3.74 -2.69 -11.33
CA ALA A 39 -3.14 -1.55 -10.64
C ALA A 39 -1.96 -1.00 -11.46
N LYS A 40 -1.92 0.32 -11.64
CA LYS A 40 -0.84 1.01 -12.38
C LYS A 40 0.24 1.59 -11.46
N ILE A 41 -0.01 1.59 -10.17
CA ILE A 41 0.88 2.09 -9.12
C ILE A 41 0.93 1.09 -7.98
N ASN A 42 2.00 1.13 -7.20
CA ASN A 42 2.05 0.41 -5.93
C ASN A 42 1.12 1.07 -4.90
N ILE A 43 0.63 0.29 -3.94
CA ILE A 43 -0.14 0.79 -2.79
C ILE A 43 0.45 0.13 -1.53
N PRO A 44 1.10 0.92 -0.68
CA PRO A 44 1.37 2.36 -0.78
C PRO A 44 2.30 2.71 -1.95
N SER A 45 2.25 3.97 -2.43
CA SER A 45 3.07 4.46 -3.55
C SER A 45 4.49 4.89 -3.13
N PHE A 46 4.78 4.86 -1.84
CA PHE A 46 6.06 5.19 -1.21
C PHE A 46 6.27 4.34 0.05
N ASP A 47 7.49 4.26 0.54
CA ASP A 47 7.81 3.61 1.81
C ASP A 47 7.31 4.48 2.97
N ASN A 48 6.41 3.92 3.76
CA ASN A 48 5.79 4.62 4.88
C ASN A 48 5.96 3.86 6.20
N SER A 49 5.95 4.60 7.30
CA SER A 49 6.02 4.00 8.62
C SER A 49 4.76 3.20 8.95
N ALA A 50 4.95 1.98 9.43
CA ALA A 50 3.88 1.11 9.91
C ALA A 50 3.46 1.42 11.37
N MET A 51 4.24 2.22 12.10
CA MET A 51 4.02 2.52 13.51
C MET A 51 4.55 3.90 13.88
N ASP A 52 4.17 4.37 15.07
CA ASP A 52 4.75 5.56 15.68
C ASP A 52 6.08 5.19 16.37
N GLY A 53 7.12 6.01 16.19
CA GLY A 53 8.44 5.74 16.75
C GLY A 53 9.44 6.82 16.43
N PHE A 54 10.70 6.43 16.34
CA PHE A 54 11.83 7.29 15.96
C PHE A 54 12.54 6.68 14.77
N ALA A 55 12.53 7.36 13.63
CA ALA A 55 13.30 6.97 12.46
C ALA A 55 14.80 7.27 12.70
N LEU A 56 15.66 6.28 12.53
CA LEU A 56 17.11 6.37 12.77
C LEU A 56 17.87 5.32 11.94
N LYS A 57 19.20 5.32 12.07
CA LYS A 57 20.06 4.26 11.51
C LYS A 57 20.28 3.14 12.52
N HIS A 58 19.94 1.92 12.13
CA HIS A 58 20.15 0.72 12.96
C HIS A 58 21.61 0.55 13.41
N SER A 59 22.55 0.85 12.53
CA SER A 59 23.98 0.78 12.85
C SER A 59 24.43 1.63 14.04
N ASP A 60 23.71 2.73 14.32
CA ASP A 60 24.03 3.55 15.51
C ASP A 60 23.67 2.80 16.79
N LEU A 61 22.57 2.07 16.81
CA LEU A 61 22.16 1.21 17.94
C LEU A 61 23.13 0.04 18.12
N GLU A 62 23.53 -0.62 17.03
CA GLU A 62 24.53 -1.71 17.08
C GLU A 62 25.88 -1.25 17.64
N ASN A 63 26.27 -0.01 17.35
CA ASN A 63 27.47 0.62 17.92
C ASN A 63 27.31 1.11 19.37
N GLY A 64 26.15 0.84 20.00
CA GLY A 64 25.88 1.17 21.38
C GLY A 64 25.53 2.65 21.62
N LYS A 65 25.13 3.40 20.58
CA LYS A 65 24.72 4.79 20.74
C LYS A 65 23.39 4.86 21.47
N THR A 66 23.31 5.71 22.50
CA THR A 66 22.10 5.91 23.34
C THR A 66 21.56 7.33 23.26
N ASP A 67 22.36 8.27 22.79
CA ASP A 67 22.00 9.68 22.70
C ASP A 67 21.96 10.10 21.25
N PHE A 68 20.83 10.68 20.81
CA PHE A 68 20.58 11.12 19.46
C PHE A 68 20.17 12.59 19.41
N LEU A 69 20.60 13.27 18.37
CA LEU A 69 20.07 14.59 18.04
C LEU A 69 18.66 14.40 17.45
N ILE A 70 17.66 14.95 18.14
CA ILE A 70 16.27 14.85 17.70
C ILE A 70 15.99 15.97 16.70
N LEU A 71 15.57 15.60 15.49
CA LEU A 71 15.11 16.50 14.44
C LEU A 71 13.60 16.77 14.53
N GLU A 72 13.06 17.50 13.56
CA GLU A 72 11.61 17.75 13.48
C GLU A 72 10.80 16.46 13.30
N ASP A 73 9.59 16.44 13.83
CA ASP A 73 8.65 15.33 13.70
C ASP A 73 8.13 15.18 12.26
N ILE A 74 7.91 13.94 11.83
CA ILE A 74 7.47 13.59 10.47
C ILE A 74 6.07 13.01 10.55
N LYS A 75 5.08 13.70 9.97
CA LYS A 75 3.66 13.34 10.00
C LYS A 75 3.20 12.78 8.67
N ALA A 76 2.14 11.97 8.72
CA ALA A 76 1.46 11.52 7.51
C ALA A 76 0.95 12.72 6.70
N GLY A 77 1.32 12.76 5.41
CA GLY A 77 0.98 13.85 4.50
C GLY A 77 2.02 14.97 4.43
N ASP A 78 3.07 14.94 5.25
CA ASP A 78 4.21 15.82 5.07
C ASP A 78 4.96 15.45 3.78
N ASN A 79 5.30 16.47 3.00
CA ASN A 79 6.07 16.32 1.76
C ASN A 79 7.55 16.74 1.95
N THR A 80 8.03 16.80 3.17
CA THR A 80 9.37 17.26 3.48
C THR A 80 10.36 16.11 3.29
N GLU A 81 11.29 16.25 2.36
CA GLU A 81 12.41 15.30 2.23
C GLU A 81 13.44 15.58 3.33
N ILE A 82 13.33 14.87 4.44
CA ILE A 82 14.29 14.89 5.53
C ILE A 82 15.33 13.81 5.29
N THR A 83 16.60 14.11 5.58
CA THR A 83 17.68 13.13 5.59
C THR A 83 18.21 13.01 7.02
N ILE A 84 18.25 11.78 7.51
CA ILE A 84 18.79 11.45 8.84
C ILE A 84 20.24 10.99 8.68
N ASN A 85 21.16 11.70 9.34
CA ASN A 85 22.59 11.35 9.39
C ASN A 85 22.90 10.46 10.60
N PRO A 86 24.08 9.81 10.64
CA PRO A 86 24.50 9.06 11.82
C PRO A 86 24.46 9.91 13.09
N GLY A 87 23.78 9.39 14.11
CA GLY A 87 23.60 10.08 15.38
C GLY A 87 22.40 11.02 15.47
N GLU A 88 21.60 11.10 14.42
CA GLU A 88 20.34 11.82 14.39
C GLU A 88 19.16 10.87 14.45
N CYS A 89 18.01 11.34 14.92
CA CYS A 89 16.72 10.66 14.81
C CYS A 89 15.59 11.69 14.63
N ALA A 90 14.47 11.23 14.09
CA ALA A 90 13.26 12.04 13.98
C ALA A 90 12.05 11.27 14.50
N PRO A 91 11.19 11.88 15.33
CA PRO A 91 9.88 11.30 15.64
C PRO A 91 9.11 11.09 14.33
N ILE A 92 8.53 9.90 14.16
CA ILE A 92 7.76 9.55 12.97
C ILE A 92 6.44 8.92 13.36
N PHE A 93 5.39 9.24 12.61
CA PHE A 93 4.05 8.73 12.86
C PHE A 93 3.61 7.77 11.76
N THR A 94 2.69 6.88 12.14
CA THR A 94 2.10 5.89 11.23
C THR A 94 1.61 6.54 9.92
N GLY A 95 2.01 6.00 8.79
CA GLY A 95 1.67 6.51 7.46
C GLY A 95 2.57 7.63 6.94
N ALA A 96 3.51 8.13 7.75
CA ALA A 96 4.48 9.14 7.32
C ALA A 96 5.52 8.55 6.37
N LEU A 97 6.01 9.38 5.44
CA LEU A 97 7.11 9.02 4.54
C LEU A 97 8.38 8.72 5.34
N ILE A 98 9.01 7.57 5.07
CA ILE A 98 10.28 7.21 5.70
C ILE A 98 11.38 8.14 5.18
N PRO A 99 12.10 8.83 6.08
CA PRO A 99 13.16 9.77 5.68
C PRO A 99 14.37 9.06 5.08
N ASN A 100 15.07 9.76 4.20
CA ASN A 100 16.30 9.24 3.62
C ASN A 100 17.36 8.98 4.71
N GLY A 101 18.13 7.91 4.54
CA GLY A 101 19.22 7.55 5.46
C GLY A 101 18.81 6.78 6.70
N THR A 102 17.53 6.39 6.81
CA THR A 102 17.01 5.52 7.89
C THR A 102 16.71 4.12 7.38
N ASP A 103 16.78 3.15 8.27
CA ASP A 103 16.47 1.74 8.05
C ASP A 103 15.77 1.08 9.25
N THR A 104 15.44 1.88 10.26
CA THR A 104 14.84 1.41 11.52
C THR A 104 13.91 2.47 12.09
N ILE A 105 12.81 2.01 12.66
CA ILE A 105 11.85 2.80 13.46
C ILE A 105 11.64 2.11 14.80
#